data_be003828f4a557a303286cd71dc7aaf8
#
_entry.id   be003828f4a557a303286cd71dc7aaf8
#
_cell.length_a   1.000
_cell.length_b   1.000
_cell.length_c   1.000
_cell.angle_alpha   90.00
_cell.angle_beta   90.00
_cell.angle_gamma   90.00
#
_symmetry.space_group_name_H-M   'P 1'
#
loop_
_entity.id
_entity.type
_entity.pdbx_description
1 polymer ?
#
loop_
_entity_poly.entity_id
_entity_poly.type
_entity_poly.pdbx_seq_one_letter_code
_entity_poly.pdbx_strand_id
1 'polypeptide(L)'
;KTGIKNVYQEAPLYIRTVRDLITPEVENIRIDNKDSCEEIQQFLKDFIPEFEVSVGDYEGGRPIFDLYGLEDEINKALGYQVKLKSGGDLIIDQTEAMTTIDVNTGGYFGSRNHAETILKTNLEAASAIARQLRVRNLGGIIIVDFIDMLDAEHQRQVQRTFTKALEQLFILHADHEQ
;
A
#
# COMPACT_ATOMS: atom_id res chain seq x y z
N LYS A 1 -16.11 48.08 5.92
CA LYS A 1 -16.17 46.78 6.66
C LYS A 1 -15.26 45.79 5.92
N THR A 2 -14.04 45.61 6.40
CA THR A 2 -13.13 44.59 5.95
C THR A 2 -13.56 43.24 6.53
N GLY A 3 -14.38 42.50 5.78
CA GLY A 3 -14.76 41.14 6.15
C GLY A 3 -13.59 40.18 5.90
N ILE A 4 -13.36 39.22 6.81
CA ILE A 4 -12.48 38.10 6.61
C ILE A 4 -13.06 37.27 5.44
N LYS A 5 -12.30 37.14 4.34
CA LYS A 5 -12.65 36.26 3.22
C LYS A 5 -11.85 34.96 3.35
N ASN A 6 -12.55 33.83 3.27
CA ASN A 6 -11.87 32.55 3.07
C ASN A 6 -11.25 32.57 1.65
N VAL A 7 -9.94 32.50 1.55
CA VAL A 7 -9.20 32.56 0.28
C VAL A 7 -8.99 31.15 -0.27
N TYR A 8 -8.87 30.16 0.60
CA TYR A 8 -8.67 28.74 0.25
C TYR A 8 -9.22 27.85 1.36
N GLN A 9 -9.89 26.80 0.97
CA GLN A 9 -10.30 25.72 1.83
C GLN A 9 -9.83 24.41 1.20
N GLU A 10 -9.09 23.64 1.96
CA GLU A 10 -8.62 22.35 1.50
C GLU A 10 -9.81 21.43 1.20
N ALA A 11 -9.70 20.69 0.09
CA ALA A 11 -10.76 19.76 -0.31
C ALA A 11 -10.90 18.62 0.72
N PRO A 12 -12.11 18.08 0.93
CA PRO A 12 -12.32 16.90 1.77
C PRO A 12 -11.43 15.73 1.37
N LEU A 13 -11.12 14.85 2.33
CA LEU A 13 -10.19 13.73 2.12
C LEU A 13 -10.59 12.84 0.92
N TYR A 14 -11.88 12.55 0.76
CA TYR A 14 -12.37 11.73 -0.35
C TYR A 14 -12.14 12.38 -1.72
N ILE A 15 -12.27 13.71 -1.84
CA ILE A 15 -11.95 14.44 -3.09
C ILE A 15 -10.45 14.37 -3.37
N ARG A 16 -9.61 14.59 -2.33
CA ARG A 16 -8.15 14.48 -2.47
C ARG A 16 -7.74 13.07 -2.87
N THR A 17 -8.33 12.05 -2.26
CA THR A 17 -8.08 10.65 -2.59
C THR A 17 -8.40 10.37 -4.06
N VAL A 18 -9.53 10.83 -4.55
CA VAL A 18 -9.89 10.67 -5.98
C VAL A 18 -8.90 11.42 -6.86
N ARG A 19 -8.60 12.69 -6.56
CA ARG A 19 -7.63 13.49 -7.31
C ARG A 19 -6.26 12.81 -7.43
N ASP A 20 -5.77 12.28 -6.30
CA ASP A 20 -4.41 11.79 -6.18
C ASP A 20 -4.25 10.31 -6.63
N LEU A 21 -5.33 9.52 -6.66
CA LEU A 21 -5.29 8.08 -6.98
C LEU A 21 -5.99 7.71 -8.29
N ILE A 22 -6.67 8.66 -8.95
CA ILE A 22 -7.35 8.34 -10.19
C ILE A 22 -6.32 8.13 -11.31
N THR A 23 -6.48 7.02 -12.02
CA THR A 23 -5.68 6.67 -13.21
C THR A 23 -6.61 6.20 -14.32
N PRO A 24 -6.16 6.13 -15.58
CA PRO A 24 -6.97 5.60 -16.68
C PRO A 24 -7.45 4.16 -16.49
N GLU A 25 -6.86 3.43 -15.54
CA GLU A 25 -7.23 2.04 -15.21
C GLU A 25 -8.40 1.96 -14.22
N VAL A 26 -8.80 3.09 -13.62
CA VAL A 26 -9.93 3.14 -12.68
C VAL A 26 -11.24 3.22 -13.47
N GLU A 27 -12.01 2.15 -13.45
CA GLU A 27 -13.30 2.07 -14.14
C GLU A 27 -14.47 2.50 -13.25
N ASN A 28 -14.39 2.22 -11.95
CA ASN A 28 -15.51 2.39 -11.03
C ASN A 28 -15.08 2.95 -9.68
N ILE A 29 -15.81 3.94 -9.18
CA ILE A 29 -15.72 4.46 -7.81
C ILE A 29 -17.06 4.19 -7.13
N ARG A 30 -17.04 3.53 -5.97
CA ARG A 30 -18.23 3.26 -5.17
C ARG A 30 -18.13 3.95 -3.82
N ILE A 31 -19.21 4.61 -3.44
CA ILE A 31 -19.29 5.46 -2.26
C ILE A 31 -20.57 5.14 -1.50
N ASP A 32 -20.49 5.02 -0.20
CA ASP A 32 -21.62 4.71 0.69
C ASP A 32 -22.28 5.96 1.30
N ASN A 33 -21.96 7.14 0.77
CA ASN A 33 -22.56 8.42 1.13
C ASN A 33 -22.96 9.17 -0.12
N LYS A 34 -24.26 9.46 -0.24
CA LYS A 34 -24.84 10.08 -1.42
C LYS A 34 -24.30 11.48 -1.70
N ASP A 35 -24.16 12.31 -0.66
CA ASP A 35 -23.68 13.69 -0.82
C ASP A 35 -22.23 13.68 -1.34
N SER A 36 -21.37 12.84 -0.77
CA SER A 36 -20.00 12.65 -1.23
C SER A 36 -19.92 12.07 -2.65
N CYS A 37 -20.87 11.21 -3.04
CA CYS A 37 -20.98 10.68 -4.39
C CYS A 37 -21.26 11.81 -5.40
N GLU A 38 -22.23 12.65 -5.11
CA GLU A 38 -22.57 13.81 -5.95
C GLU A 38 -21.42 14.81 -6.06
N GLU A 39 -20.71 15.08 -4.96
CA GLU A 39 -19.54 15.96 -4.95
C GLU A 39 -18.37 15.41 -5.79
N ILE A 40 -18.10 14.09 -5.70
CA ILE A 40 -17.06 13.45 -6.54
C ILE A 40 -17.45 13.46 -8.02
N GLN A 41 -18.72 13.18 -8.36
CA GLN A 41 -19.20 13.27 -9.73
C GLN A 41 -19.01 14.68 -10.30
N GLN A 42 -19.33 15.70 -9.52
CA GLN A 42 -19.14 17.08 -9.94
C GLN A 42 -17.65 17.43 -10.08
N PHE A 43 -16.82 17.00 -9.13
CA PHE A 43 -15.37 17.21 -9.17
C PHE A 43 -14.74 16.61 -10.43
N LEU A 44 -15.05 15.34 -10.76
CA LEU A 44 -14.53 14.67 -11.95
C LEU A 44 -14.97 15.41 -13.22
N LYS A 45 -16.21 15.80 -13.30
CA LYS A 45 -16.74 16.54 -14.46
C LYS A 45 -16.05 17.88 -14.68
N ASP A 46 -15.73 18.60 -13.59
CA ASP A 46 -15.19 19.95 -13.66
C ASP A 46 -13.67 19.96 -13.86
N PHE A 47 -12.95 18.98 -13.31
CA PHE A 47 -11.49 19.00 -13.24
C PHE A 47 -10.80 17.89 -14.03
N ILE A 48 -11.45 16.75 -14.26
CA ILE A 48 -10.85 15.57 -14.89
C ILE A 48 -11.84 14.93 -15.91
N PRO A 49 -12.37 15.72 -16.86
CA PRO A 49 -13.40 15.26 -17.79
C PRO A 49 -12.90 14.21 -18.79
N GLU A 50 -11.60 14.03 -18.93
CA GLU A 50 -10.97 13.06 -19.81
C GLU A 50 -11.07 11.61 -19.30
N PHE A 51 -11.37 11.39 -18.03
CA PHE A 51 -11.53 10.05 -17.47
C PHE A 51 -13.01 9.61 -17.50
N GLU A 52 -13.29 8.54 -18.21
CA GLU A 52 -14.61 7.87 -18.22
C GLU A 52 -14.74 6.95 -17.00
N VAL A 53 -14.94 7.52 -15.81
CA VAL A 53 -15.08 6.77 -14.56
C VAL A 53 -16.54 6.75 -14.12
N SER A 54 -17.05 5.55 -13.85
CA SER A 54 -18.39 5.40 -13.27
C SER A 54 -18.35 5.65 -11.77
N VAL A 55 -19.07 6.64 -11.28
CA VAL A 55 -19.22 6.93 -9.85
C VAL A 55 -20.62 6.53 -9.41
N GLY A 56 -20.69 5.53 -8.53
CA GLY A 56 -21.96 4.97 -8.06
C GLY A 56 -22.15 5.06 -6.56
N ASP A 57 -23.37 5.36 -6.14
CA ASP A 57 -23.81 5.24 -4.77
C ASP A 57 -23.95 3.76 -4.39
N TYR A 58 -23.52 3.42 -3.17
CA TYR A 58 -23.61 2.07 -2.62
C TYR A 58 -24.72 2.01 -1.57
N GLU A 59 -25.85 1.42 -1.93
CA GLU A 59 -27.02 1.26 -1.05
C GLU A 59 -27.07 -0.13 -0.40
N GLY A 60 -25.96 -0.83 -0.25
CA GLY A 60 -25.93 -2.17 0.35
C GLY A 60 -26.23 -2.16 1.84
N GLY A 61 -26.87 -3.20 2.34
CA GLY A 61 -27.17 -3.39 3.77
C GLY A 61 -25.96 -3.77 4.64
N ARG A 62 -24.76 -3.92 4.05
CA ARG A 62 -23.49 -4.21 4.73
C ARG A 62 -22.53 -3.05 4.47
N PRO A 63 -21.72 -2.61 5.45
CA PRO A 63 -20.71 -1.59 5.21
C PRO A 63 -19.82 -1.92 3.99
N ILE A 64 -19.50 -0.93 3.17
CA ILE A 64 -18.77 -1.16 1.92
C ILE A 64 -17.37 -1.75 2.18
N PHE A 65 -16.69 -1.35 3.25
CA PHE A 65 -15.37 -1.88 3.62
C PHE A 65 -15.44 -3.35 4.02
N ASP A 66 -16.49 -3.76 4.73
CA ASP A 66 -16.74 -5.17 5.08
C ASP A 66 -17.01 -6.01 3.84
N LEU A 67 -17.73 -5.44 2.85
CA LEU A 67 -18.03 -6.15 1.61
C LEU A 67 -16.77 -6.55 0.85
N TYR A 68 -15.75 -5.68 0.86
CA TYR A 68 -14.47 -5.90 0.18
C TYR A 68 -13.37 -6.42 1.11
N GLY A 69 -13.67 -6.73 2.37
CA GLY A 69 -12.71 -7.25 3.35
C GLY A 69 -11.60 -6.26 3.71
N LEU A 70 -11.82 -4.96 3.54
CA LEU A 70 -10.82 -3.92 3.78
C LEU A 70 -10.48 -3.76 5.26
N GLU A 71 -11.47 -3.92 6.15
CA GLU A 71 -11.27 -3.89 7.60
C GLU A 71 -10.24 -4.95 8.04
N ASP A 72 -10.35 -6.17 7.51
CA ASP A 72 -9.41 -7.24 7.81
C ASP A 72 -7.98 -6.91 7.28
N GLU A 73 -7.87 -6.33 6.09
CA GLU A 73 -6.57 -5.95 5.54
C GLU A 73 -5.96 -4.77 6.32
N ILE A 74 -6.75 -3.81 6.78
CA ILE A 74 -6.30 -2.73 7.65
C ILE A 74 -5.81 -3.30 8.98
N ASN A 75 -6.55 -4.21 9.61
CA ASN A 75 -6.16 -4.84 10.87
C ASN A 75 -4.87 -5.65 10.72
N LYS A 76 -4.67 -6.38 9.61
CA LYS A 76 -3.41 -7.06 9.30
C LYS A 76 -2.26 -6.08 9.13
N ALA A 77 -2.50 -4.95 8.46
CA ALA A 77 -1.50 -3.91 8.27
C ALA A 77 -1.10 -3.20 9.57
N LEU A 78 -1.98 -3.15 10.57
CA LEU A 78 -1.69 -2.61 11.90
C LEU A 78 -0.96 -3.60 12.82
N GLY A 79 -0.98 -4.89 12.49
CA GLY A 79 -0.28 -5.93 13.24
C GLY A 79 1.25 -5.85 13.06
N TYR A 80 2.01 -6.28 14.06
CA TYR A 80 3.48 -6.34 13.99
C TYR A 80 3.98 -7.52 13.12
N GLN A 81 3.16 -8.53 12.87
CA GLN A 81 3.49 -9.73 12.11
C GLN A 81 2.70 -9.80 10.79
N VAL A 82 3.40 -10.04 9.70
CA VAL A 82 2.81 -10.21 8.36
C VAL A 82 3.15 -11.59 7.83
N LYS A 83 2.14 -12.41 7.59
CA LYS A 83 2.30 -13.76 7.03
C LYS A 83 2.60 -13.71 5.54
N LEU A 84 3.57 -14.49 5.08
CA LEU A 84 3.94 -14.68 3.69
C LEU A 84 3.27 -15.95 3.13
N LYS A 85 3.00 -15.97 1.82
CA LYS A 85 2.41 -17.14 1.13
C LYS A 85 3.35 -18.34 1.13
N SER A 86 4.65 -18.11 1.18
CA SER A 86 5.71 -19.14 1.32
C SER A 86 5.67 -19.86 2.67
N GLY A 87 4.87 -19.39 3.63
CA GLY A 87 4.81 -19.91 4.99
C GLY A 87 5.70 -19.18 5.99
N GLY A 88 6.57 -18.28 5.50
CA GLY A 88 7.35 -17.38 6.33
C GLY A 88 6.53 -16.21 6.89
N ASP A 89 7.20 -15.33 7.59
CA ASP A 89 6.58 -14.10 8.11
C ASP A 89 7.59 -12.98 8.25
N LEU A 90 7.06 -11.75 8.26
CA LEU A 90 7.79 -10.54 8.59
C LEU A 90 7.40 -10.12 9.99
N ILE A 91 8.38 -9.72 10.79
CA ILE A 91 8.17 -9.02 12.06
C ILE A 91 8.58 -7.57 11.84
N ILE A 92 7.65 -6.64 12.03
CA ILE A 92 7.87 -5.21 11.78
C ILE A 92 7.77 -4.48 13.12
N ASP A 93 8.89 -3.94 13.57
CA ASP A 93 9.00 -3.22 14.82
C ASP A 93 9.39 -1.77 14.56
N GLN A 94 8.56 -0.83 15.01
CA GLN A 94 8.80 0.60 14.87
C GLN A 94 9.22 1.17 16.23
N THR A 95 10.46 1.65 16.27
CA THR A 95 11.01 2.34 17.45
C THR A 95 11.01 3.85 17.23
N GLU A 96 11.44 4.62 18.23
CA GLU A 96 11.56 6.08 18.13
C GLU A 96 12.56 6.51 17.03
N ALA A 97 13.63 5.74 16.80
CA ALA A 97 14.72 6.12 15.90
C ALA A 97 14.69 5.42 14.54
N MET A 98 14.09 4.24 14.44
CA MET A 98 14.12 3.42 13.22
C MET A 98 13.01 2.37 13.21
N THR A 99 12.77 1.81 12.04
CA THR A 99 11.95 0.62 11.86
C THR A 99 12.85 -0.58 11.57
N THR A 100 12.65 -1.68 12.26
CA THR A 100 13.33 -2.95 11.99
C THR A 100 12.35 -3.96 11.43
N ILE A 101 12.80 -4.73 10.44
CA ILE A 101 12.00 -5.77 9.78
C ILE A 101 12.83 -7.04 9.74
N ASP A 102 12.35 -8.07 10.43
CA ASP A 102 12.95 -9.39 10.47
C ASP A 102 12.15 -10.36 9.57
N VAL A 103 12.86 -11.16 8.77
CA VAL A 103 12.27 -12.13 7.84
C VAL A 103 12.49 -13.54 8.36
N ASN A 104 11.40 -14.24 8.67
CA ASN A 104 11.42 -15.61 9.18
C ASN A 104 10.90 -16.62 8.15
N THR A 105 11.50 -17.82 8.10
CA THR A 105 11.07 -18.92 7.22
C THR A 105 9.75 -19.57 7.63
N GLY A 106 9.30 -19.35 8.88
CA GLY A 106 8.26 -20.18 9.46
C GLY A 106 8.71 -21.63 9.67
N GLY A 107 7.79 -22.49 10.13
CA GLY A 107 8.10 -23.90 10.43
C GLY A 107 8.20 -24.84 9.21
N TYR A 108 8.15 -24.36 7.99
CA TYR A 108 8.11 -25.18 6.79
C TYR A 108 9.53 -25.40 6.21
N PHE A 109 10.25 -26.36 6.74
CA PHE A 109 11.48 -26.89 6.17
C PHE A 109 11.17 -27.95 5.12
N GLY A 110 10.88 -27.55 3.89
CA GLY A 110 10.80 -28.47 2.75
C GLY A 110 12.16 -29.15 2.53
N SER A 111 12.21 -30.44 2.69
CA SER A 111 13.41 -31.24 2.94
C SER A 111 14.36 -31.47 1.76
N ARG A 112 14.20 -30.89 0.57
CA ARG A 112 15.07 -31.16 -0.59
C ARG A 112 15.78 -29.97 -1.22
N ASN A 113 15.38 -28.73 -0.94
CA ASN A 113 16.04 -27.56 -1.50
C ASN A 113 15.93 -26.34 -0.55
N HIS A 114 16.66 -26.43 0.56
CA HIS A 114 16.66 -25.39 1.60
C HIS A 114 17.03 -24.00 1.03
N ALA A 115 18.06 -23.94 0.16
CA ALA A 115 18.49 -22.70 -0.47
C ALA A 115 17.42 -22.07 -1.37
N GLU A 116 16.68 -22.86 -2.15
CA GLU A 116 15.57 -22.35 -2.97
C GLU A 116 14.39 -21.88 -2.12
N THR A 117 14.12 -22.56 -1.02
CA THR A 117 13.06 -22.14 -0.09
C THR A 117 13.38 -20.77 0.52
N ILE A 118 14.63 -20.58 0.98
CA ILE A 118 15.12 -19.31 1.50
C ILE A 118 15.02 -18.21 0.43
N LEU A 119 15.53 -18.48 -0.78
CA LEU A 119 15.44 -17.53 -1.89
C LEU A 119 13.99 -17.11 -2.15
N LYS A 120 13.09 -18.09 -2.27
CA LYS A 120 11.66 -17.81 -2.52
C LYS A 120 11.04 -16.97 -1.41
N THR A 121 11.33 -17.29 -0.15
CA THR A 121 10.84 -16.54 0.99
C THR A 121 11.37 -15.11 0.99
N ASN A 122 12.68 -14.93 0.74
CA ASN A 122 13.28 -13.60 0.68
C ASN A 122 12.77 -12.75 -0.51
N LEU A 123 12.53 -13.34 -1.67
CA LEU A 123 11.94 -12.64 -2.82
C LEU A 123 10.50 -12.18 -2.53
N GLU A 124 9.73 -13.04 -1.89
CA GLU A 124 8.38 -12.69 -1.45
C GLU A 124 8.42 -11.60 -0.37
N ALA A 125 9.31 -11.74 0.61
CA ALA A 125 9.56 -10.76 1.66
C ALA A 125 9.90 -9.39 1.08
N ALA A 126 10.81 -9.31 0.13
CA ALA A 126 11.20 -8.07 -0.54
C ALA A 126 9.99 -7.30 -1.11
N SER A 127 9.10 -8.01 -1.79
CA SER A 127 7.89 -7.42 -2.35
C SER A 127 6.84 -7.05 -1.28
N ALA A 128 6.72 -7.89 -0.24
CA ALA A 128 5.79 -7.66 0.85
C ALA A 128 6.23 -6.48 1.73
N ILE A 129 7.53 -6.35 2.01
CA ILE A 129 8.10 -5.23 2.78
C ILE A 129 7.79 -3.92 2.09
N ALA A 130 8.10 -3.78 0.81
CA ALA A 130 7.80 -2.56 0.06
C ALA A 130 6.32 -2.16 0.21
N ARG A 131 5.40 -3.10 0.07
CA ARG A 131 3.96 -2.88 0.26
C ARG A 131 3.62 -2.44 1.69
N GLN A 132 4.22 -3.07 2.70
CA GLN A 132 3.99 -2.73 4.11
C GLN A 132 4.52 -1.34 4.46
N LEU A 133 5.65 -0.93 3.91
CA LEU A 133 6.19 0.42 4.09
C LEU A 133 5.18 1.47 3.59
N ARG A 134 4.56 1.23 2.45
CA ARG A 134 3.54 2.12 1.89
C ARG A 134 2.26 2.14 2.73
N VAL A 135 1.68 0.96 3.00
CA VAL A 135 0.39 0.84 3.70
C VAL A 135 0.47 1.43 5.11
N ARG A 136 1.63 1.27 5.77
CA ARG A 136 1.87 1.80 7.12
C ARG A 136 2.44 3.23 7.12
N ASN A 137 2.70 3.80 5.94
CA ASN A 137 3.34 5.11 5.80
C ASN A 137 4.65 5.21 6.59
N LEU A 138 5.51 4.17 6.50
CA LEU A 138 6.78 4.11 7.21
C LEU A 138 7.86 4.81 6.39
N GLY A 139 8.62 5.69 7.08
CA GLY A 139 9.75 6.41 6.51
C GLY A 139 10.94 6.48 7.48
N GLY A 140 11.96 7.23 7.12
CA GLY A 140 13.18 7.37 7.90
C GLY A 140 14.13 6.18 7.74
N ILE A 141 14.80 5.77 8.81
CA ILE A 141 15.75 4.65 8.80
C ILE A 141 14.98 3.35 8.92
N ILE A 142 15.15 2.47 7.94
CA ILE A 142 14.53 1.14 7.91
C ILE A 142 15.62 0.10 7.73
N ILE A 143 15.73 -0.81 8.67
CA ILE A 143 16.68 -1.93 8.66
C ILE A 143 15.91 -3.20 8.38
N VAL A 144 16.33 -3.94 7.35
CA VAL A 144 15.72 -5.20 6.96
C VAL A 144 16.74 -6.33 7.14
N ASP A 145 16.38 -7.32 7.94
CA ASP A 145 17.15 -8.54 8.13
C ASP A 145 16.52 -9.67 7.32
N PHE A 146 17.14 -9.97 6.16
CA PHE A 146 16.72 -11.07 5.31
C PHE A 146 17.35 -12.39 5.81
N ILE A 147 16.68 -13.50 5.53
CA ILE A 147 17.22 -14.83 5.85
C ILE A 147 18.56 -15.02 5.15
N ASP A 148 19.58 -15.50 5.88
CA ASP A 148 20.92 -15.71 5.38
C ASP A 148 20.96 -16.56 4.11
N MET A 149 21.70 -16.10 3.11
CA MET A 149 21.93 -16.79 1.84
C MET A 149 23.42 -16.90 1.58
N LEU A 150 23.91 -18.10 1.29
CA LEU A 150 25.31 -18.35 0.95
C LEU A 150 25.62 -18.05 -0.52
N ASP A 151 24.63 -18.15 -1.39
CA ASP A 151 24.76 -17.91 -2.83
C ASP A 151 24.69 -16.41 -3.13
N ALA A 152 25.77 -15.86 -3.68
CA ALA A 152 25.86 -14.45 -4.06
C ALA A 152 24.86 -14.05 -5.17
N GLU A 153 24.44 -14.97 -6.04
CA GLU A 153 23.43 -14.69 -7.06
C GLU A 153 22.05 -14.59 -6.45
N HIS A 154 21.72 -15.44 -5.47
CA HIS A 154 20.48 -15.32 -4.71
C HIS A 154 20.40 -13.98 -3.97
N GLN A 155 21.49 -13.54 -3.32
CA GLN A 155 21.55 -12.22 -2.67
C GLN A 155 21.27 -11.09 -3.67
N ARG A 156 21.88 -11.12 -4.86
CA ARG A 156 21.66 -10.13 -5.92
C ARG A 156 20.22 -10.12 -6.41
N GLN A 157 19.61 -11.30 -6.55
CA GLN A 157 18.20 -11.40 -6.99
C GLN A 157 17.26 -10.76 -5.98
N VAL A 158 17.46 -11.03 -4.69
CA VAL A 158 16.65 -10.41 -3.61
C VAL A 158 16.85 -8.89 -3.60
N GLN A 159 18.10 -8.42 -3.69
CA GLN A 159 18.41 -6.99 -3.74
C GLN A 159 17.74 -6.30 -4.93
N ARG A 160 17.83 -6.87 -6.14
CA ARG A 160 17.18 -6.32 -7.35
C ARG A 160 15.67 -6.28 -7.20
N THR A 161 15.07 -7.34 -6.65
CA THR A 161 13.62 -7.42 -6.43
C THR A 161 13.18 -6.36 -5.44
N PHE A 162 13.94 -6.18 -4.35
CA PHE A 162 13.63 -5.19 -3.34
C PHE A 162 13.77 -3.76 -3.88
N THR A 163 14.86 -3.45 -4.58
CA THR A 163 15.06 -2.14 -5.22
C THR A 163 13.92 -1.82 -6.18
N LYS A 164 13.57 -2.77 -7.08
CA LYS A 164 12.46 -2.58 -8.02
C LYS A 164 11.12 -2.36 -7.32
N ALA A 165 10.85 -3.10 -6.24
CA ALA A 165 9.61 -2.92 -5.47
C ALA A 165 9.56 -1.56 -4.77
N LEU A 166 10.70 -1.04 -4.29
CA LEU A 166 10.80 0.30 -3.71
C LEU A 166 10.65 1.39 -4.78
N GLU A 167 11.25 1.25 -5.95
CA GLU A 167 11.09 2.20 -7.06
C GLU A 167 9.61 2.37 -7.43
N GLN A 168 8.85 1.28 -7.53
CA GLN A 168 7.41 1.34 -7.80
C GLN A 168 6.62 2.08 -6.71
N LEU A 169 7.12 2.08 -5.49
CA LEU A 169 6.58 2.82 -4.35
C LEU A 169 6.77 4.34 -4.51
N PHE A 170 7.97 4.75 -4.97
CA PHE A 170 8.36 6.15 -5.09
C PHE A 170 7.81 6.82 -6.35
N ILE A 171 7.59 6.10 -7.45
CA ILE A 171 7.00 6.66 -8.68
C ILE A 171 5.63 7.26 -8.40
N LEU A 172 4.83 6.64 -7.54
CA LEU A 172 3.51 7.16 -7.13
C LEU A 172 3.60 8.37 -6.18
N HIS A 173 4.79 8.72 -5.66
CA HIS A 173 5.00 9.93 -4.86
C HIS A 173 5.58 11.09 -5.66
N ALA A 174 6.36 10.82 -6.71
CA ALA A 174 7.02 11.83 -7.51
C ALA A 174 6.06 12.63 -8.40
N ASP A 175 4.92 12.05 -8.77
CA ASP A 175 3.90 12.71 -9.58
C ASP A 175 3.05 13.73 -8.77
N HIS A 176 3.27 13.84 -7.44
CA HIS A 176 2.54 14.75 -6.56
C HIS A 176 3.31 16.03 -6.16
N GLU A 177 4.56 16.18 -6.57
CA GLU A 177 5.38 17.38 -6.27
C GLU A 177 5.55 18.34 -7.46
N GLN A 178 4.80 18.21 -8.52
CA GLN A 178 4.72 19.18 -9.64
C GLN A 178 3.29 19.80 -9.65
#